data_00792b9d961a52559c32d0e5442b90ef
#
_entry.id   00792b9d961a52559c32d0e5442b90ef
#
_cell.length_a   1.000
_cell.length_b   1.000
_cell.length_c   1.000
_cell.angle_alpha   90.00
_cell.angle_beta   90.00
_cell.angle_gamma   90.00
#
_symmetry.space_group_name_H-M   'P 1'
#
loop_
_entity.id
_entity.type
_entity.pdbx_description
1 polymer ?
#
loop_
_entity_poly.entity_id
_entity_poly.type
_entity_poly.pdbx_seq_one_letter_code
_entity_poly.pdbx_strand_id
1 'polypeptide(L)'
;EAEKQQMADIVEKAMKDGAVGFSTNRYEPHKAPDGRAIPGTYAECSELVEIAKVVGPRDGLMQLVGADTEVMKSVAETEGSRVLFSYGCSGEEGSGAKAAMHLDEMNLDGRNITGISHTRGSGYMFGLQSGLPIQGPTWDELREKDFDARLEAINNETFCRALVAEAREPKSCHIPLQKVYFLGLEEIPDHNSAQNLIELSKSASEHWSETFLRLSKDSDGLGLFNWRMFGGNLKEQGDLFASEHLIPGLGDVGAHVSQIMDGGWASFILSHYVRETGVFTLPQAIKRMTADPAAVIGLSDRGILKAGMKADINVFNPEEVTELQPVLVNDFPGDAPRYIQKSRGFKATIVNGKVNVLDGEPTGARAGQVLRH
;
A
#
# COMPACT_ATOMS: atom_id res chain seq x y z
N GLU A 1 24.84 -14.95 21.79
CA GLU A 1 25.86 -13.96 21.39
C GLU A 1 26.59 -14.39 20.10
N ALA A 2 27.12 -15.63 20.01
CA ALA A 2 27.83 -16.09 18.78
C ALA A 2 26.95 -16.06 17.53
N GLU A 3 25.69 -16.43 17.64
CA GLU A 3 24.73 -16.38 16.51
C GLU A 3 24.39 -14.93 16.12
N LYS A 4 24.24 -14.01 17.09
CA LYS A 4 24.04 -12.59 16.81
C LYS A 4 25.25 -12.00 16.07
N GLN A 5 26.48 -12.35 16.49
CA GLN A 5 27.66 -11.92 15.78
C GLN A 5 27.73 -12.47 14.36
N GLN A 6 27.39 -13.74 14.15
CA GLN A 6 27.35 -14.33 12.81
C GLN A 6 26.31 -13.65 11.90
N MET A 7 25.13 -13.28 12.42
CA MET A 7 24.13 -12.51 11.67
C MET A 7 24.69 -11.12 11.31
N ALA A 8 25.30 -10.43 12.25
CA ALA A 8 25.93 -9.12 12.03
C ALA A 8 27.03 -9.20 10.94
N ASP A 9 27.87 -10.24 10.97
CA ASP A 9 28.92 -10.46 9.96
C ASP A 9 28.35 -10.68 8.54
N ILE A 10 27.23 -11.41 8.43
CA ILE A 10 26.53 -11.62 7.15
C ILE A 10 25.96 -10.30 6.64
N VAL A 11 25.31 -9.50 7.51
CA VAL A 11 24.77 -8.19 7.15
C VAL A 11 25.90 -7.23 6.78
N GLU A 12 27.00 -7.22 7.55
CA GLU A 12 28.17 -6.40 7.23
C GLU A 12 28.73 -6.70 5.83
N LYS A 13 28.82 -7.99 5.50
CA LYS A 13 29.23 -8.40 4.14
C LYS A 13 28.26 -7.89 3.08
N ALA A 14 26.96 -8.03 3.30
CA ALA A 14 25.94 -7.54 2.36
C ALA A 14 26.05 -6.02 2.15
N MET A 15 26.26 -5.24 3.22
CA MET A 15 26.50 -3.80 3.14
C MET A 15 27.75 -3.47 2.31
N LYS A 16 28.86 -4.21 2.51
CA LYS A 16 30.10 -4.06 1.69
C LYS A 16 29.87 -4.40 0.22
N ASP A 17 28.94 -5.32 -0.08
CA ASP A 17 28.58 -5.71 -1.45
C ASP A 17 27.58 -4.71 -2.09
N GLY A 18 27.15 -3.66 -1.35
CA GLY A 18 26.30 -2.56 -1.83
C GLY A 18 24.82 -2.69 -1.49
N ALA A 19 24.48 -3.39 -0.40
CA ALA A 19 23.12 -3.38 0.13
C ALA A 19 22.77 -2.01 0.73
N VAL A 20 21.50 -1.59 0.61
CA VAL A 20 20.99 -0.32 1.16
C VAL A 20 20.81 -0.39 2.68
N GLY A 21 20.59 -1.59 3.23
CA GLY A 21 20.32 -1.74 4.64
C GLY A 21 19.78 -3.13 4.98
N PHE A 22 19.15 -3.23 6.14
CA PHE A 22 18.56 -4.45 6.67
C PHE A 22 17.05 -4.25 6.91
N SER A 23 16.24 -5.24 6.53
CA SER A 23 14.80 -5.25 6.76
C SER A 23 14.40 -6.45 7.61
N THR A 24 13.53 -6.21 8.61
CA THR A 24 12.95 -7.27 9.42
C THR A 24 11.47 -7.04 9.70
N ASN A 25 10.77 -8.12 10.01
CA ASN A 25 9.35 -8.11 10.26
C ASN A 25 9.02 -8.76 11.62
N ARG A 26 8.40 -7.98 12.51
CA ARG A 26 7.94 -8.40 13.84
C ARG A 26 6.41 -8.51 13.92
N TYR A 27 5.71 -8.39 12.79
CA TYR A 27 4.26 -8.43 12.74
C TYR A 27 3.76 -9.88 12.76
N GLU A 28 3.21 -10.32 13.89
CA GLU A 28 2.79 -11.72 14.14
C GLU A 28 1.83 -12.33 13.11
N PRO A 29 0.92 -11.57 12.46
CA PRO A 29 0.07 -12.13 11.40
C PRO A 29 0.84 -12.62 10.18
N HIS A 30 2.06 -12.15 9.93
CA HIS A 30 2.91 -12.67 8.87
C HIS A 30 3.51 -14.02 9.28
N LYS A 31 3.07 -15.07 8.60
CA LYS A 31 3.46 -16.46 8.89
C LYS A 31 3.97 -17.15 7.63
N ALA A 32 4.83 -18.14 7.85
CA ALA A 32 5.20 -19.08 6.81
C ALA A 32 3.98 -19.91 6.36
N PRO A 33 4.01 -20.53 5.16
CA PRO A 33 2.88 -21.34 4.65
C PRO A 33 2.43 -22.46 5.58
N ASP A 34 3.31 -22.96 6.44
CA ASP A 34 3.03 -23.98 7.45
C ASP A 34 2.50 -23.42 8.78
N GLY A 35 2.23 -22.11 8.85
CA GLY A 35 1.69 -21.42 10.02
C GLY A 35 2.70 -21.02 11.08
N ARG A 36 3.99 -21.35 10.92
CA ARG A 36 5.05 -20.90 11.84
C ARG A 36 5.29 -19.39 11.72
N ALA A 37 5.72 -18.79 12.81
CA ALA A 37 6.22 -17.41 12.78
C ALA A 37 7.43 -17.33 11.82
N ILE A 38 7.50 -16.22 11.05
CA ILE A 38 8.67 -15.97 10.21
C ILE A 38 9.89 -15.61 11.07
N PRO A 39 11.12 -15.85 10.57
CA PRO A 39 12.32 -15.39 11.25
C PRO A 39 12.25 -13.88 11.55
N GLY A 40 12.67 -13.49 12.73
CA GLY A 40 12.65 -12.10 13.19
C GLY A 40 11.37 -11.67 13.92
N THR A 41 10.24 -12.42 13.84
CA THR A 41 8.98 -12.06 14.53
C THR A 41 9.20 -11.79 16.01
N TYR A 42 9.98 -12.63 16.68
CA TYR A 42 10.28 -12.52 18.11
C TYR A 42 11.74 -12.16 18.40
N ALA A 43 12.44 -11.54 17.43
CA ALA A 43 13.80 -11.09 17.63
C ALA A 43 13.90 -10.15 18.83
N GLU A 44 14.87 -10.36 19.69
CA GLU A 44 15.14 -9.46 20.82
C GLU A 44 15.64 -8.10 20.33
N CYS A 45 15.35 -7.04 21.08
CA CYS A 45 15.86 -5.70 20.76
C CYS A 45 17.39 -5.69 20.62
N SER A 46 18.10 -6.43 21.49
CA SER A 46 19.56 -6.56 21.45
C SER A 46 20.11 -7.14 20.14
N GLU A 47 19.36 -8.06 19.49
CA GLU A 47 19.73 -8.60 18.18
C GLU A 47 19.67 -7.51 17.11
N LEU A 48 18.59 -6.72 17.08
CA LEU A 48 18.44 -5.64 16.12
C LEU A 48 19.45 -4.51 16.33
N VAL A 49 19.79 -4.23 17.57
CA VAL A 49 20.86 -3.25 17.90
C VAL A 49 22.24 -3.74 17.43
N GLU A 50 22.57 -5.04 17.57
CA GLU A 50 23.84 -5.57 17.03
C GLU A 50 23.89 -5.47 15.50
N ILE A 51 22.78 -5.72 14.81
CA ILE A 51 22.69 -5.50 13.36
C ILE A 51 22.83 -4.02 13.01
N ALA A 52 22.17 -3.13 13.76
CA ALA A 52 22.24 -1.69 13.54
C ALA A 52 23.66 -1.14 13.67
N LYS A 53 24.49 -1.70 14.56
CA LYS A 53 25.91 -1.33 14.73
C LYS A 53 26.77 -1.57 13.48
N VAL A 54 26.37 -2.46 12.59
CA VAL A 54 27.08 -2.70 11.31
C VAL A 54 26.43 -2.00 10.12
N VAL A 55 25.14 -1.67 10.23
CA VAL A 55 24.38 -0.95 9.19
C VAL A 55 24.59 0.56 9.28
N GLY A 56 24.45 1.14 10.48
CA GLY A 56 24.52 2.59 10.72
C GLY A 56 25.82 3.25 10.26
N PRO A 57 27.03 2.75 10.67
CA PRO A 57 28.30 3.35 10.24
C PRO A 57 28.55 3.34 8.73
N ARG A 58 27.72 2.62 7.98
CA ARG A 58 27.75 2.57 6.51
C ARG A 58 26.62 3.37 5.87
N ASP A 59 26.03 4.29 6.64
CA ASP A 59 24.91 5.12 6.19
C ASP A 59 23.69 4.28 5.72
N GLY A 60 23.56 3.06 6.23
CA GLY A 60 22.51 2.12 5.84
C GLY A 60 21.19 2.36 6.58
N LEU A 61 20.14 1.70 6.10
CA LEU A 61 18.78 1.82 6.59
C LEU A 61 18.34 0.56 7.37
N MET A 62 17.76 0.75 8.55
CA MET A 62 17.07 -0.30 9.31
C MET A 62 15.55 -0.18 9.05
N GLN A 63 14.98 -1.08 8.26
CA GLN A 63 13.54 -1.10 8.01
C GLN A 63 12.86 -2.10 8.96
N LEU A 64 11.88 -1.61 9.73
CA LEU A 64 11.21 -2.38 10.79
C LEU A 64 9.69 -2.42 10.54
N VAL A 65 9.13 -3.62 10.40
CA VAL A 65 7.68 -3.81 10.32
C VAL A 65 7.16 -4.34 11.66
N GLY A 66 6.13 -3.71 12.23
CA GLY A 66 5.51 -4.14 13.48
C GLY A 66 6.39 -4.02 14.73
N ALA A 67 7.44 -3.20 14.71
CA ALA A 67 8.25 -2.92 15.89
C ALA A 67 7.54 -1.92 16.81
N ASP A 68 7.73 -2.09 18.12
CA ASP A 68 7.27 -1.13 19.10
C ASP A 68 8.22 0.10 19.18
N THR A 69 7.72 1.17 19.80
CA THR A 69 8.44 2.45 19.91
C THR A 69 9.80 2.32 20.59
N GLU A 70 9.90 1.50 21.62
CA GLU A 70 11.16 1.36 22.38
C GLU A 70 12.24 0.62 21.57
N VAL A 71 11.85 -0.40 20.80
CA VAL A 71 12.75 -1.07 19.87
C VAL A 71 13.23 -0.09 18.79
N MET A 72 12.34 0.70 18.21
CA MET A 72 12.70 1.68 17.18
C MET A 72 13.67 2.74 17.71
N LYS A 73 13.43 3.27 18.92
CA LYS A 73 14.34 4.23 19.59
C LYS A 73 15.70 3.61 19.85
N SER A 74 15.75 2.41 20.42
CA SER A 74 17.01 1.71 20.73
C SER A 74 17.86 1.46 19.48
N VAL A 75 17.21 1.10 18.36
CA VAL A 75 17.89 0.95 17.06
C VAL A 75 18.37 2.30 16.54
N ALA A 76 17.54 3.35 16.62
CA ALA A 76 17.89 4.69 16.14
C ALA A 76 18.97 5.39 16.96
N GLU A 77 19.19 4.99 18.22
CA GLU A 77 20.27 5.48 19.11
C GLU A 77 21.63 4.88 18.74
N THR A 78 21.67 3.87 17.89
CA THR A 78 22.93 3.32 17.36
C THR A 78 23.56 4.32 16.38
N GLU A 79 24.86 4.54 16.48
CA GLU A 79 25.60 5.52 15.68
C GLU A 79 25.34 5.35 14.16
N GLY A 80 24.93 6.44 13.50
CA GLY A 80 24.64 6.49 12.08
C GLY A 80 23.36 5.75 11.64
N SER A 81 22.62 5.16 12.57
CA SER A 81 21.43 4.37 12.24
C SER A 81 20.27 5.26 11.77
N ARG A 82 19.64 4.86 10.67
CA ARG A 82 18.38 5.41 10.14
C ARG A 82 17.30 4.34 10.20
N VAL A 83 16.14 4.69 10.73
CA VAL A 83 15.02 3.75 10.88
C VAL A 83 13.87 4.15 9.96
N LEU A 84 13.36 3.20 9.20
CA LEU A 84 12.12 3.31 8.43
C LEU A 84 11.12 2.27 8.95
N PHE A 85 9.89 2.68 9.20
CA PHE A 85 8.86 1.74 9.66
C PHE A 85 7.47 2.07 9.13
N SER A 86 6.61 1.05 9.04
CA SER A 86 5.20 1.23 8.66
C SER A 86 4.48 1.96 9.78
N TYR A 87 3.84 3.08 9.45
CA TYR A 87 3.17 3.94 10.42
C TYR A 87 1.78 4.36 9.93
N GLY A 88 0.88 4.62 10.86
CA GLY A 88 -0.48 5.01 10.54
C GLY A 88 -1.23 5.53 11.77
N CYS A 89 -2.49 5.90 11.57
CA CYS A 89 -3.41 6.29 12.64
C CYS A 89 -4.62 5.34 12.68
N SER A 90 -5.37 5.35 13.79
CA SER A 90 -6.53 4.46 13.97
C SER A 90 -7.73 4.83 13.08
N GLY A 91 -7.77 6.05 12.57
CA GLY A 91 -8.91 6.61 11.84
C GLY A 91 -9.99 7.22 12.74
N GLU A 92 -9.86 7.12 14.05
CA GLU A 92 -10.70 7.84 15.01
C GLU A 92 -10.37 9.33 14.99
N GLU A 93 -11.35 10.18 15.33
CA GLU A 93 -11.18 11.63 15.34
C GLU A 93 -9.99 12.08 16.20
N GLY A 94 -9.12 12.89 15.60
CA GLY A 94 -7.89 13.40 16.21
C GLY A 94 -6.74 12.40 16.29
N SER A 95 -6.88 11.18 15.76
CA SER A 95 -5.83 10.17 15.77
C SER A 95 -4.67 10.53 14.84
N GLY A 96 -4.93 11.20 13.72
CA GLY A 96 -3.91 11.62 12.77
C GLY A 96 -2.95 12.64 13.38
N ALA A 97 -3.47 13.70 13.97
CA ALA A 97 -2.65 14.70 14.65
C ALA A 97 -1.84 14.13 15.83
N LYS A 98 -2.46 13.25 16.63
CA LYS A 98 -1.74 12.56 17.73
C LYS A 98 -0.60 11.69 17.22
N ALA A 99 -0.83 10.95 16.12
CA ALA A 99 0.20 10.11 15.53
C ALA A 99 1.34 10.96 14.92
N ALA A 100 1.03 12.10 14.28
CA ALA A 100 2.05 13.03 13.80
C ALA A 100 2.93 13.55 14.95
N MET A 101 2.32 14.03 16.03
CA MET A 101 3.04 14.49 17.22
C MET A 101 3.91 13.39 17.83
N HIS A 102 3.39 12.16 17.95
CA HIS A 102 4.16 11.04 18.48
C HIS A 102 5.38 10.70 17.61
N LEU A 103 5.25 10.76 16.27
CA LEU A 103 6.38 10.56 15.36
C LEU A 103 7.45 11.65 15.51
N ASP A 104 7.01 12.91 15.71
CA ASP A 104 7.93 14.02 15.98
C ASP A 104 8.64 13.83 17.33
N GLU A 105 7.94 13.38 18.39
CA GLU A 105 8.51 13.04 19.69
C GLU A 105 9.55 11.90 19.61
N MET A 106 9.33 10.91 18.74
CA MET A 106 10.30 9.83 18.53
C MET A 106 11.63 10.33 17.94
N ASN A 107 11.60 11.46 17.24
CA ASN A 107 12.77 12.10 16.62
C ASN A 107 13.45 13.17 17.49
N LEU A 108 12.96 13.40 18.72
CA LEU A 108 13.67 14.24 19.67
C LEU A 108 15.08 13.67 19.94
N ASP A 109 16.00 14.51 20.39
CA ASP A 109 17.39 14.17 20.66
C ASP A 109 18.20 13.73 19.42
N GLY A 110 17.75 14.10 18.22
CA GLY A 110 18.47 13.89 16.96
C GLY A 110 18.38 12.48 16.40
N ARG A 111 17.43 11.67 16.84
CA ARG A 111 17.14 10.37 16.21
C ARG A 111 16.67 10.54 14.78
N ASN A 112 16.93 9.56 13.93
CA ASN A 112 16.51 9.54 12.55
C ASN A 112 15.51 8.40 12.32
N ILE A 113 14.24 8.65 12.63
CA ILE A 113 13.13 7.70 12.52
C ILE A 113 12.11 8.24 11.53
N THR A 114 11.92 7.56 10.43
CA THR A 114 10.95 7.92 9.39
C THR A 114 9.80 6.92 9.37
N GLY A 115 8.58 7.42 9.46
CA GLY A 115 7.37 6.66 9.18
C GLY A 115 7.10 6.60 7.67
N ILE A 116 6.57 5.47 7.19
CA ILE A 116 5.98 5.37 5.85
C ILE A 116 4.53 4.95 6.00
N SER A 117 3.62 5.66 5.32
CA SER A 117 2.17 5.47 5.50
C SER A 117 1.42 5.35 4.19
N HIS A 118 0.31 4.61 4.25
CA HIS A 118 -0.70 4.62 3.19
C HIS A 118 -1.22 6.03 2.97
N THR A 119 -1.61 6.32 1.74
CA THR A 119 -2.16 7.66 1.40
C THR A 119 -3.68 7.69 1.45
N ARG A 120 -4.31 6.53 1.41
CA ARG A 120 -5.76 6.34 1.39
C ARG A 120 -6.14 4.99 1.99
N GLY A 121 -7.45 4.68 2.02
CA GLY A 121 -7.93 3.37 2.47
C GLY A 121 -7.33 2.23 1.64
N SER A 122 -6.56 1.40 2.30
CA SER A 122 -5.78 0.31 1.72
C SER A 122 -6.21 -1.03 2.30
N GLY A 123 -6.23 -2.07 1.48
CA GLY A 123 -6.53 -3.43 1.89
C GLY A 123 -6.93 -4.34 0.75
N TYR A 124 -7.65 -5.41 1.09
CA TYR A 124 -8.03 -6.41 0.10
C TYR A 124 -9.16 -5.94 -0.80
N MET A 125 -8.94 -6.03 -2.10
CA MET A 125 -9.96 -5.85 -3.12
C MET A 125 -10.57 -7.20 -3.48
N PHE A 126 -11.87 -7.21 -3.72
CA PHE A 126 -12.62 -8.35 -4.20
C PHE A 126 -13.79 -7.90 -5.06
N GLY A 127 -14.33 -8.83 -5.81
CA GLY A 127 -15.45 -8.60 -6.71
C GLY A 127 -15.69 -9.83 -7.58
N LEU A 128 -16.68 -9.77 -8.48
CA LEU A 128 -17.05 -10.91 -9.31
C LEU A 128 -15.89 -11.41 -10.18
N GLN A 129 -15.00 -10.50 -10.61
CA GLN A 129 -13.84 -10.82 -11.44
C GLN A 129 -12.67 -11.45 -10.68
N SER A 130 -12.67 -11.44 -9.36
CA SER A 130 -11.54 -11.91 -8.55
C SER A 130 -11.99 -12.82 -7.38
N GLY A 131 -11.36 -12.70 -6.22
CA GLY A 131 -11.71 -13.47 -5.03
C GLY A 131 -13.07 -13.05 -4.44
N LEU A 132 -13.75 -13.98 -3.83
CA LEU A 132 -15.02 -13.76 -3.12
C LEU A 132 -14.86 -14.24 -1.67
N PRO A 133 -14.89 -13.36 -0.66
CA PRO A 133 -14.64 -13.71 0.74
C PRO A 133 -15.86 -14.31 1.46
N ILE A 134 -16.77 -14.91 0.72
CA ILE A 134 -18.05 -15.45 1.20
C ILE A 134 -18.01 -16.97 1.07
N GLN A 135 -18.44 -17.68 2.08
CA GLN A 135 -18.43 -19.14 2.16
C GLN A 135 -19.84 -19.71 1.92
N GLY A 136 -19.90 -20.90 1.35
CA GLY A 136 -21.12 -21.65 1.11
C GLY A 136 -21.04 -22.44 -0.20
N PRO A 137 -21.77 -23.56 -0.33
CA PRO A 137 -21.74 -24.42 -1.52
C PRO A 137 -22.02 -23.69 -2.83
N THR A 138 -23.02 -22.78 -2.86
CA THR A 138 -23.36 -22.01 -4.05
C THR A 138 -22.31 -20.93 -4.34
N TRP A 139 -21.68 -20.34 -3.29
CA TRP A 139 -20.56 -19.42 -3.45
C TRP A 139 -19.29 -20.14 -3.92
N ASP A 140 -19.08 -21.38 -3.51
CA ASP A 140 -17.99 -22.23 -4.00
C ASP A 140 -18.19 -22.55 -5.49
N GLU A 141 -19.41 -22.96 -5.87
CA GLU A 141 -19.76 -23.16 -7.28
C GLU A 141 -19.55 -21.89 -8.12
N LEU A 142 -19.92 -20.72 -7.58
CA LEU A 142 -19.68 -19.44 -8.28
C LEU A 142 -18.18 -19.18 -8.46
N ARG A 143 -17.33 -19.48 -7.47
CA ARG A 143 -15.88 -19.28 -7.56
C ARG A 143 -15.20 -20.15 -8.62
N GLU A 144 -15.70 -21.34 -8.87
CA GLU A 144 -15.16 -22.27 -9.88
C GLU A 144 -15.48 -21.84 -11.33
N LYS A 145 -16.45 -20.96 -11.52
CA LYS A 145 -16.85 -20.46 -12.85
C LYS A 145 -15.83 -19.40 -13.34
N ASP A 146 -15.66 -19.31 -14.66
CA ASP A 146 -15.01 -18.16 -15.28
C ASP A 146 -15.86 -16.88 -15.13
N PHE A 147 -15.29 -15.75 -15.51
CA PHE A 147 -15.93 -14.45 -15.30
C PHE A 147 -17.30 -14.32 -15.98
N ASP A 148 -17.40 -14.74 -17.24
CA ASP A 148 -18.64 -14.62 -18.03
C ASP A 148 -19.73 -15.53 -17.43
N ALA A 149 -19.37 -16.75 -17.05
CA ALA A 149 -20.29 -17.67 -16.39
C ALA A 149 -20.68 -17.22 -14.96
N ARG A 150 -19.81 -16.49 -14.23
CA ARG A 150 -20.16 -15.84 -12.96
C ARG A 150 -21.22 -14.74 -13.17
N LEU A 151 -21.02 -13.91 -14.18
CA LEU A 151 -21.94 -12.83 -14.51
C LEU A 151 -23.31 -13.39 -14.94
N GLU A 152 -23.34 -14.44 -15.76
CA GLU A 152 -24.57 -15.14 -16.13
C GLU A 152 -25.26 -15.76 -14.89
N ALA A 153 -24.51 -16.42 -14.02
CA ALA A 153 -25.03 -17.06 -12.82
C ALA A 153 -25.70 -16.08 -11.86
N ILE A 154 -25.10 -14.91 -11.60
CA ILE A 154 -25.71 -13.90 -10.72
C ILE A 154 -26.95 -13.24 -11.34
N ASN A 155 -27.14 -13.31 -12.67
CA ASN A 155 -28.35 -12.85 -13.35
C ASN A 155 -29.47 -13.89 -13.28
N ASN A 156 -29.20 -15.14 -12.90
CA ASN A 156 -30.21 -16.16 -12.65
C ASN A 156 -30.86 -15.96 -11.28
N GLU A 157 -32.14 -15.67 -11.24
CA GLU A 157 -32.87 -15.38 -9.99
C GLU A 157 -32.82 -16.51 -8.97
N THR A 158 -32.87 -17.77 -9.41
CA THR A 158 -32.86 -18.92 -8.50
C THR A 158 -31.48 -19.10 -7.87
N PHE A 159 -30.42 -18.97 -8.67
CA PHE A 159 -29.04 -19.01 -8.21
C PHE A 159 -28.74 -17.85 -7.25
N CYS A 160 -29.19 -16.64 -7.61
CA CYS A 160 -29.05 -15.44 -6.79
C CYS A 160 -29.72 -15.58 -5.42
N ARG A 161 -30.93 -16.16 -5.36
CA ARG A 161 -31.62 -16.44 -4.10
C ARG A 161 -30.86 -17.45 -3.21
N ALA A 162 -30.24 -18.45 -3.81
CA ALA A 162 -29.42 -19.41 -3.07
C ALA A 162 -28.17 -18.73 -2.48
N LEU A 163 -27.45 -17.89 -3.26
CA LEU A 163 -26.31 -17.10 -2.77
C LEU A 163 -26.70 -16.22 -1.57
N VAL A 164 -27.84 -15.52 -1.67
CA VAL A 164 -28.33 -14.67 -0.58
C VAL A 164 -28.71 -15.48 0.64
N ALA A 165 -29.38 -16.63 0.46
CA ALA A 165 -29.75 -17.50 1.58
C ALA A 165 -28.52 -18.01 2.33
N GLU A 166 -27.49 -18.48 1.65
CA GLU A 166 -26.23 -18.91 2.26
C GLU A 166 -25.49 -17.74 2.95
N ALA A 167 -25.50 -16.56 2.34
CA ALA A 167 -24.87 -15.37 2.93
C ALA A 167 -25.55 -14.88 4.21
N ARG A 168 -26.80 -15.29 4.49
CA ARG A 168 -27.52 -15.01 5.75
C ARG A 168 -27.11 -15.92 6.90
N GLU A 169 -26.44 -17.03 6.59
CA GLU A 169 -25.94 -17.93 7.63
C GLU A 169 -24.82 -17.30 8.46
N PRO A 170 -24.78 -17.55 9.78
CA PRO A 170 -23.73 -17.05 10.63
C PRO A 170 -22.34 -17.50 10.13
N LYS A 171 -21.39 -16.55 10.09
CA LYS A 171 -20.00 -16.79 9.65
C LYS A 171 -19.83 -17.10 8.15
N SER A 172 -20.85 -16.89 7.32
CA SER A 172 -20.72 -17.01 5.85
C SER A 172 -19.68 -16.05 5.25
N CYS A 173 -19.41 -14.93 5.91
CA CYS A 173 -18.38 -13.99 5.54
C CYS A 173 -17.41 -13.76 6.71
N HIS A 174 -16.12 -13.91 6.47
CA HIS A 174 -15.08 -13.81 7.49
C HIS A 174 -14.37 -12.44 7.55
N ILE A 175 -14.75 -11.50 6.66
CA ILE A 175 -14.24 -10.13 6.68
C ILE A 175 -15.20 -9.17 7.37
N PRO A 176 -14.72 -8.11 8.01
CA PRO A 176 -15.56 -7.10 8.68
C PRO A 176 -16.26 -6.20 7.66
N LEU A 177 -17.50 -6.53 7.30
CA LEU A 177 -18.29 -5.84 6.27
C LEU A 177 -18.49 -4.35 6.51
N GLN A 178 -18.43 -3.90 7.76
CA GLN A 178 -18.43 -2.47 8.14
C GLN A 178 -17.14 -1.74 7.73
N LYS A 179 -16.12 -2.44 7.25
CA LYS A 179 -14.89 -1.88 6.68
C LYS A 179 -14.79 -2.12 5.17
N VAL A 180 -15.85 -2.60 4.53
CA VAL A 180 -15.89 -2.84 3.10
C VAL A 180 -16.59 -1.68 2.42
N TYR A 181 -15.95 -1.13 1.39
CA TYR A 181 -16.41 0.01 0.62
C TYR A 181 -16.44 -0.34 -0.86
N PHE A 182 -17.48 0.09 -1.55
CA PHE A 182 -17.58 -0.03 -3.00
C PHE A 182 -16.77 1.09 -3.66
N LEU A 183 -15.94 0.77 -4.65
CA LEU A 183 -15.07 1.76 -5.32
C LEU A 183 -15.77 2.56 -6.42
N GLY A 184 -17.09 2.42 -6.54
CA GLY A 184 -17.90 3.14 -7.55
C GLY A 184 -17.93 2.47 -8.91
N LEU A 185 -18.69 3.08 -9.82
CA LEU A 185 -18.89 2.64 -11.22
C LEU A 185 -18.09 3.51 -12.20
N GLU A 186 -17.56 4.63 -11.71
CA GLU A 186 -16.86 5.60 -12.55
C GLU A 186 -15.43 5.15 -12.85
N GLU A 187 -14.79 5.79 -13.81
CA GLU A 187 -13.40 5.53 -14.19
C GLU A 187 -12.42 5.80 -13.03
N ILE A 188 -12.75 6.73 -12.14
CA ILE A 188 -11.97 7.09 -10.97
C ILE A 188 -12.54 6.37 -9.74
N PRO A 189 -11.73 5.64 -8.96
CA PRO A 189 -12.23 4.95 -7.79
C PRO A 189 -12.66 5.91 -6.69
N ASP A 190 -13.81 5.62 -6.06
CA ASP A 190 -14.31 6.40 -4.93
C ASP A 190 -13.65 5.98 -3.62
N HIS A 191 -12.57 6.68 -3.25
CA HIS A 191 -11.93 6.53 -1.95
C HIS A 191 -12.56 7.40 -0.87
N ASN A 192 -13.45 8.34 -1.23
CA ASN A 192 -14.12 9.25 -0.32
C ASN A 192 -15.49 8.73 0.17
N SER A 193 -15.94 7.58 -0.32
CA SER A 193 -17.24 7.02 0.08
C SER A 193 -17.37 7.00 1.59
N ALA A 194 -18.37 7.71 2.07
CA ALA A 194 -18.71 7.75 3.50
C ALA A 194 -19.49 6.50 3.95
N GLN A 195 -20.06 5.75 3.01
CA GLN A 195 -20.90 4.59 3.29
C GLN A 195 -20.15 3.28 2.99
N ASN A 196 -20.01 2.47 4.03
CA ASN A 196 -19.57 1.09 3.86
C ASN A 196 -20.72 0.19 3.33
N LEU A 197 -20.39 -1.05 2.99
CA LEU A 197 -21.36 -2.00 2.40
C LEU A 197 -22.61 -2.21 3.28
N ILE A 198 -22.44 -2.22 4.62
CA ILE A 198 -23.57 -2.37 5.56
C ILE A 198 -24.48 -1.14 5.53
N GLU A 199 -23.92 0.05 5.46
CA GLU A 199 -24.69 1.30 5.40
C GLU A 199 -25.41 1.46 4.08
N LEU A 200 -24.73 1.12 2.96
CA LEU A 200 -25.38 1.05 1.64
C LEU A 200 -26.56 0.09 1.63
N SER A 201 -26.40 -1.09 2.23
CA SER A 201 -27.45 -2.11 2.31
C SER A 201 -28.65 -1.62 3.14
N LYS A 202 -28.39 -1.00 4.29
CA LYS A 202 -29.46 -0.41 5.11
C LYS A 202 -30.23 0.69 4.37
N SER A 203 -29.52 1.55 3.65
CA SER A 203 -30.14 2.62 2.85
C SER A 203 -31.04 2.07 1.74
N ALA A 204 -30.69 0.92 1.17
CA ALA A 204 -31.46 0.23 0.16
C ALA A 204 -32.54 -0.72 0.74
N SER A 205 -32.60 -0.92 2.05
CA SER A 205 -33.43 -1.94 2.71
C SER A 205 -33.14 -3.37 2.20
N GLU A 206 -31.86 -3.64 1.92
CA GLU A 206 -31.36 -4.92 1.41
C GLU A 206 -30.51 -5.64 2.46
N HIS A 207 -30.33 -6.94 2.30
CA HIS A 207 -29.22 -7.65 2.94
C HIS A 207 -27.89 -7.27 2.24
N TRP A 208 -26.78 -7.25 2.94
CA TRP A 208 -25.46 -6.85 2.35
C TRP A 208 -25.08 -7.66 1.10
N SER A 209 -25.48 -8.95 1.03
CA SER A 209 -25.21 -9.78 -0.14
C SER A 209 -26.10 -9.42 -1.34
N GLU A 210 -27.35 -8.97 -1.09
CA GLU A 210 -28.22 -8.44 -2.13
C GLU A 210 -27.63 -7.17 -2.73
N THR A 211 -27.14 -6.26 -1.88
CA THR A 211 -26.43 -5.05 -2.32
C THR A 211 -25.16 -5.38 -3.10
N PHE A 212 -24.35 -6.33 -2.60
CA PHE A 212 -23.14 -6.80 -3.30
C PHE A 212 -23.48 -7.33 -4.70
N LEU A 213 -24.47 -8.20 -4.82
CA LEU A 213 -24.88 -8.79 -6.09
C LEU A 213 -25.50 -7.75 -7.04
N ARG A 214 -26.30 -6.82 -6.52
CA ARG A 214 -26.84 -5.71 -7.31
C ARG A 214 -25.74 -4.83 -7.88
N LEU A 215 -24.82 -4.34 -7.05
CA LEU A 215 -23.70 -3.51 -7.51
C LEU A 215 -22.76 -4.26 -8.46
N SER A 216 -22.61 -5.58 -8.29
CA SER A 216 -21.90 -6.41 -9.25
C SER A 216 -22.61 -6.49 -10.60
N LYS A 217 -23.93 -6.57 -10.63
CA LYS A 217 -24.73 -6.52 -11.88
C LYS A 217 -24.66 -5.14 -12.53
N ASP A 218 -24.86 -4.08 -11.74
CA ASP A 218 -24.87 -2.69 -12.22
C ASP A 218 -23.52 -2.28 -12.85
N SER A 219 -22.45 -3.00 -12.52
CA SER A 219 -21.08 -2.83 -13.04
C SER A 219 -20.68 -3.84 -14.13
N ASP A 220 -21.60 -4.61 -14.68
CA ASP A 220 -21.28 -5.73 -15.58
C ASP A 220 -20.21 -6.68 -15.00
N GLY A 221 -20.22 -6.88 -13.67
CA GLY A 221 -19.29 -7.72 -12.94
C GLY A 221 -17.92 -7.09 -12.63
N LEU A 222 -17.65 -5.89 -13.13
CA LEU A 222 -16.34 -5.23 -12.99
C LEU A 222 -16.20 -4.44 -11.69
N GLY A 223 -17.29 -4.25 -10.94
CA GLY A 223 -17.30 -3.52 -9.67
C GLY A 223 -16.38 -4.11 -8.63
N LEU A 224 -15.61 -3.25 -7.99
CA LEU A 224 -14.64 -3.62 -6.96
C LEU A 224 -15.07 -3.14 -5.58
N PHE A 225 -14.87 -4.01 -4.62
CA PHE A 225 -15.07 -3.74 -3.20
C PHE A 225 -13.71 -3.78 -2.52
N ASN A 226 -13.44 -2.80 -1.67
CA ASN A 226 -12.20 -2.71 -0.91
C ASN A 226 -12.49 -2.93 0.58
N TRP A 227 -11.97 -3.99 1.16
CA TRP A 227 -11.87 -4.14 2.61
C TRP A 227 -10.72 -3.27 3.10
N ARG A 228 -11.03 -2.05 3.55
CA ARG A 228 -10.04 -1.08 4.06
C ARG A 228 -9.53 -1.55 5.43
N MET A 229 -8.36 -2.14 5.43
CA MET A 229 -7.67 -2.58 6.66
C MET A 229 -6.95 -1.41 7.33
N PHE A 230 -6.42 -0.49 6.51
CA PHE A 230 -5.61 0.65 6.93
C PHE A 230 -6.11 1.93 6.26
N GLY A 231 -5.82 3.10 6.86
CA GLY A 231 -6.03 4.42 6.24
C GLY A 231 -7.49 4.74 5.89
N GLY A 232 -8.46 4.17 6.59
CA GLY A 232 -9.88 4.27 6.24
C GLY A 232 -10.51 5.67 6.41
N ASN A 233 -9.85 6.61 7.09
CA ASN A 233 -10.30 7.99 7.29
C ASN A 233 -9.30 8.95 6.66
N LEU A 234 -9.67 9.55 5.52
CA LEU A 234 -8.80 10.41 4.74
C LEU A 234 -8.43 11.73 5.44
N LYS A 235 -9.32 12.25 6.28
CA LYS A 235 -9.00 13.45 7.07
C LYS A 235 -7.89 13.15 8.07
N GLU A 236 -8.03 12.09 8.84
CA GLU A 236 -7.02 11.68 9.82
C GLU A 236 -5.70 11.31 9.15
N GLN A 237 -5.78 10.69 7.96
CA GLN A 237 -4.60 10.40 7.15
C GLN A 237 -3.91 11.70 6.68
N GLY A 238 -4.68 12.70 6.29
CA GLY A 238 -4.16 14.04 5.96
C GLY A 238 -3.50 14.73 7.16
N ASP A 239 -4.13 14.66 8.33
CA ASP A 239 -3.60 15.24 9.58
C ASP A 239 -2.28 14.53 10.01
N LEU A 240 -2.16 13.23 9.76
CA LEU A 240 -0.93 12.47 10.01
C LEU A 240 0.25 12.98 9.17
N PHE A 241 0.00 13.43 7.94
CA PHE A 241 1.03 14.00 7.07
C PHE A 241 1.55 15.38 7.51
N ALA A 242 1.08 15.92 8.63
CA ALA A 242 1.65 17.15 9.23
C ALA A 242 3.09 16.92 9.71
N SER A 243 3.45 15.70 10.15
CA SER A 243 4.83 15.37 10.52
C SER A 243 5.77 15.39 9.32
N GLU A 244 6.93 16.04 9.44
CA GLU A 244 7.98 16.01 8.43
C GLU A 244 8.76 14.68 8.40
N HIS A 245 8.64 13.88 9.45
CA HIS A 245 9.24 12.56 9.57
C HIS A 245 8.41 11.43 8.93
N LEU A 246 7.31 11.77 8.22
CA LEU A 246 6.47 10.81 7.53
C LEU A 246 6.61 10.94 6.01
N ILE A 247 6.82 9.84 5.31
CA ILE A 247 6.74 9.78 3.85
C ILE A 247 5.52 8.96 3.40
N PRO A 248 4.89 9.31 2.27
CA PRO A 248 3.84 8.50 1.68
C PRO A 248 4.39 7.28 0.96
N GLY A 249 3.62 6.18 0.96
CA GLY A 249 4.01 4.94 0.30
C GLY A 249 3.10 3.78 0.65
N LEU A 250 3.66 2.59 0.85
CA LEU A 250 2.96 1.36 1.26
C LEU A 250 1.83 0.96 0.29
N GLY A 251 2.12 0.95 -1.00
CA GLY A 251 1.16 0.55 -2.02
C GLY A 251 0.94 -0.96 -2.14
N ASP A 252 1.77 -1.80 -1.55
CA ASP A 252 1.76 -3.27 -1.55
C ASP A 252 1.52 -3.92 -2.94
N VAL A 253 1.86 -3.21 -4.00
CA VAL A 253 1.51 -3.53 -5.39
C VAL A 253 2.18 -4.80 -5.90
N GLY A 254 3.28 -5.22 -5.33
CA GLY A 254 4.01 -6.40 -5.77
C GLY A 254 3.78 -7.65 -4.91
N ALA A 255 3.23 -7.50 -3.72
CA ALA A 255 3.16 -8.56 -2.72
C ALA A 255 1.89 -9.41 -2.82
N HIS A 256 0.75 -8.77 -3.07
CA HIS A 256 -0.58 -9.41 -3.06
C HIS A 256 -1.27 -9.21 -4.42
N VAL A 257 -0.61 -9.59 -5.48
CA VAL A 257 -0.88 -9.24 -6.90
C VAL A 257 -2.32 -9.33 -7.38
N SER A 258 -3.12 -10.26 -6.84
CA SER A 258 -4.54 -10.42 -7.19
C SER A 258 -5.51 -9.97 -6.09
N GLN A 259 -5.01 -9.27 -5.07
CA GLN A 259 -5.81 -8.89 -3.90
C GLN A 259 -5.61 -7.43 -3.49
N ILE A 260 -4.41 -6.85 -3.64
CA ILE A 260 -4.11 -5.47 -3.25
C ILE A 260 -3.58 -4.71 -4.46
N MET A 261 -4.10 -3.51 -4.69
CA MET A 261 -3.62 -2.61 -5.73
C MET A 261 -3.75 -1.16 -5.26
N ASP A 262 -2.73 -0.70 -4.57
CA ASP A 262 -2.61 0.69 -4.15
C ASP A 262 -1.52 1.43 -4.95
N GLY A 263 -1.28 1.01 -6.20
CA GLY A 263 -0.29 1.58 -7.12
C GLY A 263 -0.56 3.04 -7.50
N GLY A 264 -1.82 3.47 -7.41
CA GLY A 264 -2.24 4.84 -7.68
C GLY A 264 -1.91 5.86 -6.58
N TRP A 265 -1.29 5.46 -5.46
CA TRP A 265 -1.07 6.31 -4.30
C TRP A 265 -0.41 7.66 -4.60
N ALA A 266 0.55 7.71 -5.53
CA ALA A 266 1.22 8.95 -5.90
C ALA A 266 0.29 9.89 -6.68
N SER A 267 -0.52 9.35 -7.60
CA SER A 267 -1.54 10.10 -8.33
C SER A 267 -2.63 10.59 -7.38
N PHE A 268 -3.01 9.79 -6.39
CA PHE A 268 -3.98 10.17 -5.34
C PHE A 268 -3.48 11.35 -4.49
N ILE A 269 -2.21 11.40 -4.14
CA ILE A 269 -1.64 12.58 -3.44
C ILE A 269 -1.85 13.84 -4.28
N LEU A 270 -1.55 13.78 -5.57
CA LEU A 270 -1.66 14.94 -6.46
C LEU A 270 -3.12 15.36 -6.71
N SER A 271 -4.03 14.40 -6.86
CA SER A 271 -5.45 14.70 -7.03
C SER A 271 -6.11 15.13 -5.72
N HIS A 272 -6.03 14.31 -4.69
CA HIS A 272 -6.78 14.51 -3.45
C HIS A 272 -6.10 15.52 -2.51
N TYR A 273 -4.85 15.26 -2.09
CA TYR A 273 -4.20 16.10 -1.08
C TYR A 273 -3.67 17.43 -1.61
N VAL A 274 -3.45 17.55 -2.93
CA VAL A 274 -3.05 18.84 -3.52
C VAL A 274 -4.28 19.55 -4.10
N ARG A 275 -4.96 18.95 -5.08
CA ARG A 275 -6.00 19.64 -5.86
C ARG A 275 -7.33 19.79 -5.13
N GLU A 276 -7.80 18.74 -4.45
CA GLU A 276 -9.14 18.72 -3.85
C GLU A 276 -9.16 19.32 -2.44
N THR A 277 -8.22 18.92 -1.58
CA THR A 277 -8.24 19.29 -0.16
C THR A 277 -7.23 20.36 0.25
N GLY A 278 -6.14 20.52 -0.55
CA GLY A 278 -5.10 21.51 -0.22
C GLY A 278 -4.26 21.18 1.03
N VAL A 279 -4.25 19.91 1.47
CA VAL A 279 -3.38 19.45 2.57
C VAL A 279 -1.92 19.73 2.25
N PHE A 280 -1.53 19.56 0.98
CA PHE A 280 -0.23 19.92 0.46
C PHE A 280 -0.33 20.98 -0.62
N THR A 281 0.63 21.90 -0.65
CA THR A 281 0.96 22.60 -1.90
C THR A 281 1.63 21.61 -2.87
N LEU A 282 1.56 21.87 -4.18
CA LEU A 282 2.21 21.00 -5.17
C LEU A 282 3.72 20.79 -4.89
N PRO A 283 4.53 21.83 -4.59
CA PRO A 283 5.93 21.63 -4.24
C PRO A 283 6.15 20.75 -3.01
N GLN A 284 5.30 20.87 -1.98
CA GLN A 284 5.37 20.01 -0.78
C GLN A 284 5.09 18.55 -1.14
N ALA A 285 4.03 18.28 -1.89
CA ALA A 285 3.69 16.93 -2.32
C ALA A 285 4.83 16.29 -3.14
N ILE A 286 5.39 17.05 -4.10
CA ILE A 286 6.51 16.56 -4.91
C ILE A 286 7.73 16.27 -4.03
N LYS A 287 8.09 17.17 -3.11
CA LYS A 287 9.20 16.93 -2.16
C LYS A 287 8.99 15.62 -1.37
N ARG A 288 7.77 15.42 -0.81
CA ARG A 288 7.41 14.21 -0.03
C ARG A 288 7.47 12.91 -0.84
N MET A 289 7.31 12.98 -2.16
CA MET A 289 7.35 11.79 -3.04
C MET A 289 8.71 11.60 -3.74
N THR A 290 9.64 12.54 -3.63
CA THR A 290 10.91 12.52 -4.37
C THR A 290 12.12 12.75 -3.48
N ALA A 291 12.35 13.99 -3.06
CA ALA A 291 13.55 14.37 -2.28
C ALA A 291 13.60 13.67 -0.91
N ASP A 292 12.46 13.61 -0.21
CA ASP A 292 12.41 13.00 1.12
C ASP A 292 12.68 11.48 1.07
N PRO A 293 12.00 10.67 0.23
CA PRO A 293 12.36 9.26 0.07
C PRO A 293 13.80 9.02 -0.39
N ALA A 294 14.30 9.85 -1.31
CA ALA A 294 15.69 9.75 -1.75
C ALA A 294 16.67 9.94 -0.57
N ALA A 295 16.41 10.94 0.27
CA ALA A 295 17.21 11.17 1.48
C ALA A 295 17.11 10.02 2.47
N VAL A 296 15.90 9.46 2.68
CA VAL A 296 15.67 8.33 3.61
C VAL A 296 16.49 7.10 3.20
N ILE A 297 16.59 6.81 1.90
CA ILE A 297 17.34 5.64 1.41
C ILE A 297 18.80 5.97 1.01
N GLY A 298 19.26 7.22 1.26
CA GLY A 298 20.66 7.63 1.05
C GLY A 298 21.02 7.94 -0.40
N LEU A 299 20.06 8.21 -1.30
CA LEU A 299 20.33 8.60 -2.68
C LEU A 299 20.62 10.10 -2.78
N SER A 300 21.86 10.46 -3.05
CA SER A 300 22.32 11.86 -3.12
C SER A 300 22.31 12.47 -4.52
N ASP A 301 22.11 11.64 -5.56
CA ASP A 301 22.23 12.04 -6.96
C ASP A 301 20.87 12.25 -7.67
N ARG A 302 19.75 12.11 -6.97
CA ARG A 302 18.38 12.17 -7.51
C ARG A 302 17.37 12.74 -6.53
N GLY A 303 16.08 12.81 -6.90
CA GLY A 303 14.99 13.33 -6.08
C GLY A 303 14.78 14.84 -6.19
N ILE A 304 15.69 15.57 -6.82
CA ILE A 304 15.57 17.02 -7.08
C ILE A 304 15.98 17.36 -8.51
N LEU A 305 15.37 18.40 -9.08
CA LEU A 305 15.75 18.94 -10.39
C LEU A 305 16.87 19.99 -10.21
N LYS A 306 18.11 19.58 -10.46
CA LYS A 306 19.30 20.43 -10.36
C LYS A 306 20.36 19.96 -11.35
N ALA A 307 21.13 20.90 -11.90
CA ALA A 307 22.27 20.58 -12.77
C ALA A 307 23.25 19.63 -12.04
N GLY A 308 23.69 18.58 -12.72
CA GLY A 308 24.57 17.54 -12.17
C GLY A 308 23.85 16.35 -11.54
N MET A 309 22.53 16.43 -11.32
CA MET A 309 21.72 15.31 -10.81
C MET A 309 21.26 14.39 -11.95
N LYS A 310 20.87 13.16 -11.60
CA LYS A 310 20.24 12.22 -12.53
C LYS A 310 18.93 12.81 -13.06
N ALA A 311 18.71 12.65 -14.35
CA ALA A 311 17.49 13.11 -15.01
C ALA A 311 16.40 12.03 -14.91
N ASP A 312 15.84 11.85 -13.70
CA ASP A 312 14.66 11.07 -13.42
C ASP A 312 13.50 12.04 -13.23
N ILE A 313 12.64 12.18 -14.25
CA ILE A 313 11.69 13.29 -14.36
C ILE A 313 10.31 12.77 -14.77
N ASN A 314 9.27 13.22 -14.08
CA ASN A 314 7.89 13.07 -14.51
C ASN A 314 7.36 14.39 -15.08
N VAL A 315 6.72 14.33 -16.24
CA VAL A 315 5.99 15.44 -16.86
C VAL A 315 4.51 15.13 -16.78
N PHE A 316 3.75 15.97 -16.10
CA PHE A 316 2.32 15.75 -15.88
C PHE A 316 1.53 17.05 -15.85
N ASN A 317 0.22 16.95 -16.08
CA ASN A 317 -0.73 18.05 -15.89
C ASN A 317 -1.32 17.97 -14.47
N PRO A 318 -1.06 18.93 -13.57
CA PRO A 318 -1.57 18.89 -12.20
C PRO A 318 -3.10 18.99 -12.12
N GLU A 319 -3.77 19.56 -13.13
CA GLU A 319 -5.23 19.68 -13.17
C GLU A 319 -5.93 18.37 -13.58
N GLU A 320 -5.21 17.46 -14.24
CA GLU A 320 -5.77 16.21 -14.77
C GLU A 320 -5.28 14.97 -14.07
N VAL A 321 -4.12 15.04 -13.39
CA VAL A 321 -3.51 13.86 -12.79
C VAL A 321 -4.44 13.21 -11.77
N THR A 322 -4.70 11.91 -11.98
CA THR A 322 -5.51 11.07 -11.09
C THR A 322 -5.22 9.59 -11.33
N GLU A 323 -5.52 8.76 -10.35
CA GLU A 323 -5.53 7.31 -10.53
C GLU A 323 -6.83 6.86 -11.23
N LEU A 324 -6.79 5.71 -11.88
CA LEU A 324 -7.94 5.07 -12.52
C LEU A 324 -8.32 3.81 -11.75
N GLN A 325 -9.52 3.26 -12.02
CA GLN A 325 -9.95 1.99 -11.44
C GLN A 325 -8.91 0.90 -11.70
N PRO A 326 -8.57 0.08 -10.69
CA PRO A 326 -7.78 -1.13 -10.91
C PRO A 326 -8.50 -2.08 -11.86
N VAL A 327 -7.74 -2.75 -12.72
CA VAL A 327 -8.26 -3.78 -13.62
C VAL A 327 -7.50 -5.09 -13.41
N LEU A 328 -8.23 -6.21 -13.48
CA LEU A 328 -7.62 -7.53 -13.44
C LEU A 328 -7.12 -7.90 -14.83
N VAL A 329 -5.88 -8.35 -14.92
CA VAL A 329 -5.24 -8.86 -16.14
C VAL A 329 -4.61 -10.22 -15.89
N ASN A 330 -4.51 -11.06 -16.91
CA ASN A 330 -3.93 -12.39 -16.82
C ASN A 330 -2.66 -12.42 -17.66
N ASP A 331 -1.59 -11.76 -17.18
CA ASP A 331 -0.32 -11.60 -17.88
C ASP A 331 0.87 -12.23 -17.15
N PHE A 332 0.62 -12.98 -16.08
CA PHE A 332 1.64 -13.78 -15.41
C PHE A 332 1.76 -15.17 -16.08
N PRO A 333 2.89 -15.89 -15.89
CA PRO A 333 3.05 -17.25 -16.38
C PRO A 333 1.87 -18.14 -15.99
N GLY A 334 1.35 -18.90 -16.96
CA GLY A 334 0.18 -19.75 -16.76
C GLY A 334 -1.13 -18.97 -16.68
N ASP A 335 -1.19 -17.79 -17.30
CA ASP A 335 -2.35 -16.90 -17.31
C ASP A 335 -2.84 -16.52 -15.89
N ALA A 336 -1.91 -16.47 -14.93
CA ALA A 336 -2.24 -16.12 -13.56
C ALA A 336 -2.67 -14.64 -13.46
N PRO A 337 -3.73 -14.36 -12.67
CA PRO A 337 -4.29 -13.02 -12.58
C PRO A 337 -3.47 -12.09 -11.69
N ARG A 338 -3.45 -10.81 -12.04
CA ARG A 338 -3.02 -9.71 -11.17
C ARG A 338 -3.84 -8.45 -11.44
N TYR A 339 -3.91 -7.58 -10.45
CA TYR A 339 -4.39 -6.22 -10.69
C TYR A 339 -3.26 -5.36 -11.26
N ILE A 340 -3.64 -4.49 -12.20
CA ILE A 340 -2.85 -3.33 -12.60
C ILE A 340 -3.67 -2.07 -12.36
N GLN A 341 -3.01 -0.94 -12.14
CA GLN A 341 -3.67 0.35 -12.01
C GLN A 341 -2.96 1.37 -12.89
N LYS A 342 -3.70 1.98 -13.79
CA LYS A 342 -3.23 3.09 -14.62
C LYS A 342 -3.57 4.43 -13.95
N SER A 343 -2.97 5.48 -14.47
CA SER A 343 -3.28 6.88 -14.13
C SER A 343 -3.42 7.68 -15.41
N ARG A 344 -4.09 8.82 -15.35
CA ARG A 344 -4.07 9.81 -16.43
C ARG A 344 -3.40 11.09 -15.96
N GLY A 345 -3.15 12.02 -16.89
CA GLY A 345 -2.51 13.29 -16.62
C GLY A 345 -0.98 13.25 -16.67
N PHE A 346 -0.35 12.07 -16.70
CA PHE A 346 1.09 11.93 -16.95
C PHE A 346 1.38 11.95 -18.46
N LYS A 347 2.28 12.85 -18.88
CA LYS A 347 2.71 12.98 -20.27
C LYS A 347 3.93 12.13 -20.59
N ALA A 348 4.93 12.16 -19.70
CA ALA A 348 6.15 11.38 -19.88
C ALA A 348 6.78 11.02 -18.53
N THR A 349 7.40 9.84 -18.48
CA THR A 349 8.33 9.42 -17.42
C THR A 349 9.71 9.22 -18.03
N ILE A 350 10.67 9.94 -17.52
CA ILE A 350 12.06 9.96 -18.00
C ILE A 350 12.92 9.33 -16.91
N VAL A 351 13.79 8.39 -17.28
CA VAL A 351 14.75 7.72 -16.39
C VAL A 351 16.14 7.87 -16.96
N ASN A 352 17.09 8.37 -16.18
CA ASN A 352 18.46 8.65 -16.62
C ASN A 352 18.50 9.41 -17.98
N GLY A 353 17.60 10.39 -18.17
CA GLY A 353 17.51 11.21 -19.37
C GLY A 353 16.89 10.56 -20.60
N LYS A 354 16.35 9.33 -20.49
CA LYS A 354 15.63 8.65 -21.58
C LYS A 354 14.15 8.54 -21.27
N VAL A 355 13.30 8.81 -22.25
CA VAL A 355 11.85 8.66 -22.10
C VAL A 355 11.52 7.17 -22.01
N ASN A 356 11.04 6.73 -20.86
CA ASN A 356 10.67 5.33 -20.58
C ASN A 356 9.19 5.08 -20.83
N VAL A 357 8.35 6.06 -20.50
CA VAL A 357 6.90 6.02 -20.73
C VAL A 357 6.51 7.34 -21.42
N LEU A 358 5.68 7.27 -22.42
CA LEU A 358 5.12 8.41 -23.13
C LEU A 358 3.60 8.19 -23.30
N ASP A 359 2.79 9.17 -22.89
CA ASP A 359 1.32 9.08 -22.95
C ASP A 359 0.75 7.78 -22.34
N GLY A 360 1.34 7.31 -21.24
CA GLY A 360 0.92 6.10 -20.53
C GLY A 360 1.46 4.78 -21.10
N GLU A 361 2.16 4.81 -22.25
CA GLU A 361 2.65 3.60 -22.89
C GLU A 361 4.19 3.48 -22.79
N PRO A 362 4.72 2.27 -22.46
CA PRO A 362 6.17 2.03 -22.45
C PRO A 362 6.81 2.24 -23.82
N THR A 363 7.92 2.98 -23.89
CA THR A 363 8.67 3.22 -25.12
C THR A 363 9.60 2.06 -25.51
N GLY A 364 9.78 1.08 -24.61
CA GLY A 364 10.78 0.03 -24.76
C GLY A 364 12.20 0.43 -24.32
N ALA A 365 12.41 1.66 -23.87
CA ALA A 365 13.70 2.09 -23.31
C ALA A 365 14.01 1.37 -22.00
N ARG A 366 15.26 0.92 -21.86
CA ARG A 366 15.79 0.25 -20.65
C ARG A 366 16.89 1.12 -20.04
N ALA A 367 16.49 2.23 -19.43
CA ALA A 367 17.40 3.24 -18.91
C ALA A 367 17.76 3.06 -17.44
N GLY A 368 17.05 2.18 -16.72
CA GLY A 368 17.31 1.87 -15.32
C GLY A 368 18.67 1.20 -15.10
N GLN A 369 19.22 1.43 -13.91
CA GLN A 369 20.47 0.82 -13.45
C GLN A 369 20.27 0.25 -12.05
N VAL A 370 20.97 -0.82 -11.71
CA VAL A 370 21.03 -1.31 -10.32
C VAL A 370 21.83 -0.30 -9.50
N LEU A 371 21.19 0.24 -8.47
CA LEU A 371 21.83 1.15 -7.53
C LEU A 371 22.49 0.32 -6.42
N ARG A 372 23.71 0.72 -6.04
CA ARG A 372 24.43 0.16 -4.89
C ARG A 372 24.76 1.29 -3.91
N HIS A 373 24.65 0.97 -2.66
CA HIS A 373 24.97 1.90 -1.57
C HIS A 373 26.47 1.96 -1.30
#